data_497dc9e210362153f89780ae722b2e3c
#
_entry.id   497dc9e210362153f89780ae722b2e3c
#
_cell.length_a   1.000
_cell.length_b   1.000
_cell.length_c   1.000
_cell.angle_alpha   90.00
_cell.angle_beta   90.00
_cell.angle_gamma   90.00
#
_symmetry.space_group_name_H-M   'P 1'
#
loop_
_entity.id
_entity.type
_entity.pdbx_description
1 polymer ?
#
loop_
_entity_poly.entity_id
_entity_poly.type
_entity_poly.pdbx_seq_one_letter_code
_entity_poly.pdbx_strand_id
1 'polypeptide(L)'
;MIPVIDLKNPYALQHIEDAYTSVGFAVFTNALDTKDQTDMNCWFDEMKSFFELDQEIKNKYPYEGDTNLGYSIVGDENVDPTAPKDMKESFNYNNQRMPDHLWPTELNGFKANALQSVDIADRLTLKILSMFDEILKCGSTL
;
A
#
# COMPACT_ATOMS: atom_id res chain seq x y z
N MET A 1 -8.67 -7.31 20.94
CA MET A 1 -9.21 -6.31 19.96
C MET A 1 -8.03 -5.48 19.48
N ILE A 2 -7.92 -5.17 18.17
CA ILE A 2 -6.86 -4.29 17.66
C ILE A 2 -7.14 -2.87 18.10
N PRO A 3 -6.20 -2.18 18.78
CA PRO A 3 -6.36 -0.80 19.22
C PRO A 3 -6.53 0.17 18.04
N VAL A 4 -7.40 1.18 18.20
CA VAL A 4 -7.57 2.29 17.25
C VAL A 4 -6.97 3.55 17.89
N ILE A 5 -5.98 4.15 17.23
CA ILE A 5 -5.17 5.26 17.73
C ILE A 5 -5.37 6.48 16.85
N ASP A 6 -5.82 7.56 17.43
CA ASP A 6 -5.89 8.87 16.76
C ASP A 6 -4.52 9.55 16.83
N LEU A 7 -3.87 9.76 15.68
CA LEU A 7 -2.56 10.40 15.61
C LEU A 7 -2.56 11.91 15.96
N LYS A 8 -3.75 12.51 16.15
CA LYS A 8 -3.88 13.89 16.68
C LYS A 8 -4.05 13.93 18.19
N ASN A 9 -4.20 12.76 18.83
CA ASN A 9 -4.32 12.68 20.29
C ASN A 9 -2.97 13.05 20.94
N PRO A 10 -2.91 13.91 21.97
CA PRO A 10 -1.68 14.24 22.66
C PRO A 10 -1.00 13.04 23.36
N TYR A 11 -1.75 11.96 23.59
CA TYR A 11 -1.23 10.70 24.15
C TYR A 11 -0.96 9.62 23.09
N ALA A 12 -0.88 9.97 21.80
CA ALA A 12 -0.72 9.02 20.72
C ALA A 12 0.52 8.13 20.91
N LEU A 13 1.66 8.69 21.33
CA LEU A 13 2.90 7.94 21.59
C LEU A 13 2.71 6.83 22.63
N GLN A 14 2.05 7.16 23.76
CA GLN A 14 1.76 6.17 24.80
C GLN A 14 0.84 5.07 24.28
N HIS A 15 -0.21 5.45 23.52
CA HIS A 15 -1.13 4.46 22.94
C HIS A 15 -0.44 3.56 21.92
N ILE A 16 0.54 4.07 21.16
CA ILE A 16 1.36 3.27 20.23
C ILE A 16 2.21 2.29 21.03
N GLU A 17 2.93 2.75 22.05
CA GLU A 17 3.74 1.88 22.92
C GLU A 17 2.90 0.76 23.53
N ASP A 18 1.75 1.09 24.12
CA ASP A 18 0.83 0.12 24.73
C ASP A 18 0.32 -0.90 23.71
N ALA A 19 -0.04 -0.44 22.48
CA ALA A 19 -0.54 -1.32 21.42
C ALA A 19 0.52 -2.31 20.96
N TYR A 20 1.72 -1.83 20.68
CA TYR A 20 2.77 -2.68 20.12
C TYR A 20 3.45 -3.58 21.15
N THR A 21 3.48 -3.19 22.42
CA THR A 21 3.98 -4.06 23.50
C THR A 21 2.98 -5.13 23.95
N SER A 22 1.69 -4.96 23.67
CA SER A 22 0.64 -5.91 24.05
C SER A 22 0.08 -6.75 22.90
N VAL A 23 -0.34 -6.11 21.80
CA VAL A 23 -1.04 -6.76 20.67
C VAL A 23 -0.15 -6.90 19.44
N GLY A 24 0.81 -5.98 19.22
CA GLY A 24 1.68 -5.91 18.05
C GLY A 24 1.02 -5.29 16.82
N PHE A 25 -0.23 -4.79 16.91
CA PHE A 25 -1.00 -4.18 15.83
C PHE A 25 -1.75 -2.95 16.31
N ALA A 26 -1.93 -1.98 15.41
CA ALA A 26 -2.78 -0.82 15.64
C ALA A 26 -3.45 -0.36 14.34
N VAL A 27 -4.62 0.26 14.46
CA VAL A 27 -5.25 1.03 13.39
C VAL A 27 -5.05 2.50 13.71
N PHE A 28 -4.49 3.26 12.76
CA PHE A 28 -4.30 4.71 12.93
C PHE A 28 -5.43 5.49 12.27
N THR A 29 -5.98 6.45 12.99
CA THR A 29 -6.96 7.43 12.48
C THR A 29 -6.33 8.82 12.45
N ASN A 30 -6.90 9.74 11.64
CA ASN A 30 -6.34 11.07 11.41
C ASN A 30 -4.88 11.07 10.96
N ALA A 31 -4.45 9.97 10.32
CA ALA A 31 -3.09 9.76 9.84
C ALA A 31 -2.75 10.64 8.63
N LEU A 32 -3.73 10.86 7.76
CA LEU A 32 -3.63 11.66 6.53
C LEU A 32 -4.34 13.01 6.71
N ASP A 33 -3.90 14.02 5.99
CA ASP A 33 -4.67 15.25 5.82
C ASP A 33 -5.79 15.07 4.78
N THR A 34 -6.61 16.10 4.59
CA THR A 34 -7.77 16.02 3.68
C THR A 34 -7.35 15.81 2.23
N LYS A 35 -6.24 16.42 1.81
CA LYS A 35 -5.73 16.27 0.44
C LYS A 35 -5.22 14.85 0.21
N ASP A 36 -4.34 14.35 1.06
CA ASP A 36 -3.78 13.02 0.98
C ASP A 36 -4.88 11.94 1.06
N GLN A 37 -5.91 12.15 1.89
CA GLN A 37 -7.07 11.25 1.94
C GLN A 37 -7.84 11.22 0.63
N THR A 38 -8.02 12.38 -0.02
CA THR A 38 -8.69 12.48 -1.32
C THR A 38 -7.87 11.78 -2.39
N ASP A 39 -6.56 12.02 -2.44
CA ASP A 39 -5.65 11.40 -3.40
C ASP A 39 -5.62 9.86 -3.23
N MET A 40 -5.59 9.36 -2.00
CA MET A 40 -5.70 7.92 -1.73
C MET A 40 -7.04 7.33 -2.18
N ASN A 41 -8.15 8.04 -1.97
CA ASN A 41 -9.46 7.60 -2.46
C ASN A 41 -9.49 7.53 -4.00
N CYS A 42 -8.93 8.54 -4.69
CA CYS A 42 -8.78 8.50 -6.15
C CYS A 42 -7.97 7.27 -6.60
N TRP A 43 -6.89 6.94 -5.89
CA TRP A 43 -6.11 5.75 -6.20
C TRP A 43 -6.91 4.45 -6.00
N PHE A 44 -7.69 4.34 -4.92
CA PHE A 44 -8.57 3.17 -4.71
C PHE A 44 -9.61 3.02 -5.82
N ASP A 45 -10.21 4.13 -6.29
CA ASP A 45 -11.17 4.12 -7.39
C ASP A 45 -10.51 3.70 -8.72
N GLU A 46 -9.28 4.16 -8.99
CA GLU A 46 -8.50 3.74 -10.16
C GLU A 46 -8.13 2.25 -10.10
N MET A 47 -7.67 1.74 -8.96
CA MET A 47 -7.40 0.31 -8.79
C MET A 47 -8.66 -0.53 -9.03
N LYS A 48 -9.80 -0.12 -8.45
CA LYS A 48 -11.06 -0.80 -8.67
C LYS A 48 -11.41 -0.82 -10.15
N SER A 49 -11.29 0.33 -10.84
CA SER A 49 -11.54 0.44 -12.26
C SER A 49 -10.62 -0.47 -13.09
N PHE A 50 -9.35 -0.62 -12.70
CA PHE A 50 -8.43 -1.55 -13.35
C PHE A 50 -8.86 -3.00 -13.22
N PHE A 51 -9.22 -3.45 -12.01
CA PHE A 51 -9.64 -4.83 -11.80
C PHE A 51 -11.01 -5.17 -12.42
N GLU A 52 -11.84 -4.15 -12.71
CA GLU A 52 -13.10 -4.29 -13.45
C GLU A 52 -12.92 -4.34 -14.98
N LEU A 53 -11.72 -4.06 -15.52
CA LEU A 53 -11.44 -4.17 -16.96
C LEU A 53 -11.54 -5.62 -17.44
N ASP A 54 -11.84 -5.77 -18.73
CA ASP A 54 -11.83 -7.07 -19.38
C ASP A 54 -10.47 -7.76 -19.22
N GLN A 55 -10.51 -9.09 -19.05
CA GLN A 55 -9.30 -9.89 -18.82
C GLN A 55 -8.26 -9.70 -19.93
N GLU A 56 -8.69 -9.55 -21.20
CA GLU A 56 -7.80 -9.31 -22.34
C GLU A 56 -7.02 -7.99 -22.20
N ILE A 57 -7.64 -6.97 -21.59
CA ILE A 57 -6.99 -5.68 -21.34
C ILE A 57 -5.96 -5.82 -20.21
N LYS A 58 -6.35 -6.41 -19.08
CA LYS A 58 -5.44 -6.64 -17.95
C LYS A 58 -4.20 -7.45 -18.34
N ASN A 59 -4.37 -8.44 -19.22
CA ASN A 59 -3.29 -9.29 -19.73
C ASN A 59 -2.25 -8.56 -20.60
N LYS A 60 -2.49 -7.30 -21.00
CA LYS A 60 -1.47 -6.48 -21.68
C LYS A 60 -0.35 -6.03 -20.75
N TYR A 61 -0.54 -6.14 -19.45
CA TYR A 61 0.36 -5.70 -18.38
C TYR A 61 0.84 -6.89 -17.54
N PRO A 62 1.44 -7.93 -18.16
CA PRO A 62 1.69 -9.19 -17.49
C PRO A 62 2.71 -9.05 -16.37
N TYR A 63 2.55 -9.88 -15.35
CA TYR A 63 3.52 -10.00 -14.28
C TYR A 63 4.89 -10.48 -14.79
N GLU A 64 5.93 -9.76 -14.42
CA GLU A 64 7.32 -10.07 -14.72
C GLU A 64 8.00 -10.61 -13.46
N GLY A 65 8.27 -11.91 -13.41
CA GLY A 65 8.82 -12.58 -12.23
C GLY A 65 10.17 -12.04 -11.76
N ASP A 66 11.04 -11.62 -12.69
CA ASP A 66 12.37 -11.09 -12.39
C ASP A 66 12.31 -9.73 -11.68
N THR A 67 11.29 -8.93 -11.95
CA THR A 67 11.10 -7.59 -11.40
C THR A 67 10.07 -7.56 -10.28
N ASN A 68 9.21 -8.57 -10.19
CA ASN A 68 8.02 -8.63 -9.32
C ASN A 68 7.03 -7.50 -9.62
N LEU A 69 6.85 -7.13 -10.90
CA LEU A 69 5.99 -6.02 -11.35
C LEU A 69 4.95 -6.52 -12.36
N GLY A 70 3.83 -5.79 -12.47
CA GLY A 70 2.76 -6.08 -13.42
C GLY A 70 1.58 -6.82 -12.80
N TYR A 71 0.69 -7.31 -13.65
CA TYR A 71 -0.58 -7.93 -13.29
C TYR A 71 -0.46 -9.46 -13.22
N SER A 72 -0.82 -10.03 -12.08
CA SER A 72 -0.99 -11.48 -11.86
C SER A 72 -2.46 -11.85 -11.93
N ILE A 73 -2.79 -12.78 -12.81
CA ILE A 73 -4.14 -13.34 -12.96
C ILE A 73 -4.50 -14.24 -11.77
N VAL A 74 -5.80 -14.41 -11.53
CA VAL A 74 -6.30 -15.37 -10.53
C VAL A 74 -5.67 -16.75 -10.73
N GLY A 75 -5.05 -17.26 -9.67
CA GLY A 75 -4.44 -18.57 -9.65
C GLY A 75 -2.99 -18.65 -10.17
N ASP A 76 -2.32 -17.53 -10.46
CA ASP A 76 -0.89 -17.52 -10.78
C ASP A 76 -0.04 -17.71 -9.53
N GLU A 77 -0.45 -17.10 -8.43
CA GLU A 77 0.26 -17.23 -7.17
C GLU A 77 -0.16 -18.50 -6.43
N ASN A 78 0.81 -19.25 -5.95
CA ASN A 78 0.61 -20.43 -5.13
C ASN A 78 1.84 -20.68 -4.25
N VAL A 79 1.68 -20.48 -2.95
CA VAL A 79 2.76 -20.71 -1.97
C VAL A 79 3.02 -22.20 -1.76
N ASP A 80 1.97 -23.03 -1.83
CA ASP A 80 2.07 -24.48 -1.73
C ASP A 80 1.62 -25.15 -3.05
N PRO A 81 2.56 -25.72 -3.84
CA PRO A 81 2.23 -26.35 -5.12
C PRO A 81 1.22 -27.52 -5.01
N THR A 82 1.01 -28.05 -3.81
CA THR A 82 0.08 -29.15 -3.53
C THR A 82 -1.30 -28.69 -3.10
N ALA A 83 -1.44 -27.39 -2.76
CA ALA A 83 -2.71 -26.78 -2.38
C ALA A 83 -3.46 -26.20 -3.58
N PRO A 84 -4.78 -25.92 -3.46
CA PRO A 84 -5.50 -25.13 -4.46
C PRO A 84 -4.83 -23.76 -4.66
N LYS A 85 -4.84 -23.29 -5.91
CA LYS A 85 -4.29 -21.97 -6.26
C LYS A 85 -5.04 -20.84 -5.55
N ASP A 86 -4.33 -19.75 -5.28
CA ASP A 86 -4.91 -18.56 -4.65
C ASP A 86 -5.97 -17.93 -5.55
N MET A 87 -7.14 -17.68 -4.98
CA MET A 87 -8.28 -17.04 -5.68
C MET A 87 -8.18 -15.51 -5.60
N LYS A 88 -7.00 -14.97 -5.93
CA LYS A 88 -6.74 -13.54 -5.97
C LYS A 88 -6.09 -13.15 -7.29
N GLU A 89 -6.30 -11.91 -7.69
CA GLU A 89 -5.51 -11.23 -8.71
C GLU A 89 -4.78 -10.05 -8.06
N SER A 90 -3.65 -9.65 -8.61
CA SER A 90 -2.85 -8.56 -8.06
C SER A 90 -2.20 -7.72 -9.16
N PHE A 91 -1.91 -6.46 -8.85
CA PHE A 91 -1.11 -5.58 -9.68
C PHE A 91 0.02 -5.00 -8.85
N ASN A 92 1.24 -5.45 -9.13
CA ASN A 92 2.44 -5.02 -8.42
C ASN A 92 3.11 -3.86 -9.17
N TYR A 93 3.42 -2.78 -8.47
CA TYR A 93 4.07 -1.61 -9.04
C TYR A 93 5.12 -1.03 -8.10
N ASN A 94 6.04 -0.25 -8.70
CA ASN A 94 7.12 0.42 -7.97
C ASN A 94 7.42 1.77 -8.61
N ASN A 95 7.64 2.80 -7.80
CA ASN A 95 7.90 4.15 -8.26
C ASN A 95 9.26 4.35 -8.95
N GLN A 96 10.23 3.47 -8.69
CA GLN A 96 11.61 3.62 -9.18
C GLN A 96 11.94 2.74 -10.39
N ARG A 97 11.28 1.59 -10.54
CA ARG A 97 11.69 0.54 -11.48
C ARG A 97 10.57 0.06 -12.41
N MET A 98 9.35 0.58 -12.27
CA MET A 98 8.22 0.17 -13.11
C MET A 98 8.42 0.61 -14.56
N PRO A 99 8.59 -0.32 -15.52
CA PRO A 99 8.71 0.02 -16.93
C PRO A 99 7.44 0.68 -17.47
N ASP A 100 7.59 1.59 -18.44
CA ASP A 100 6.44 2.32 -18.97
C ASP A 100 5.39 1.42 -19.64
N HIS A 101 5.82 0.31 -20.24
CA HIS A 101 4.92 -0.62 -20.93
C HIS A 101 4.02 -1.43 -19.98
N LEU A 102 4.33 -1.49 -18.69
CA LEU A 102 3.50 -2.15 -17.68
C LEU A 102 2.45 -1.22 -17.05
N TRP A 103 2.49 0.09 -17.34
CA TRP A 103 1.46 1.01 -16.84
C TRP A 103 0.19 0.94 -17.71
N PRO A 104 -1.00 0.67 -17.11
CA PRO A 104 -2.27 0.70 -17.83
C PRO A 104 -2.52 2.03 -18.52
N THR A 105 -2.72 2.00 -19.83
CA THR A 105 -2.97 3.19 -20.66
C THR A 105 -4.46 3.47 -20.88
N GLU A 106 -5.32 2.50 -20.58
CA GLU A 106 -6.77 2.63 -20.66
C GLU A 106 -7.35 3.54 -19.55
N LEU A 107 -6.59 3.73 -18.46
CA LEU A 107 -6.97 4.56 -17.32
C LEU A 107 -6.01 5.76 -17.22
N ASN A 108 -6.48 6.92 -17.65
CA ASN A 108 -5.63 8.12 -17.81
C ASN A 108 -4.94 8.60 -16.50
N GLY A 109 -5.52 8.31 -15.34
CA GLY A 109 -5.00 8.70 -14.03
C GLY A 109 -4.12 7.65 -13.37
N PHE A 110 -4.16 6.41 -13.82
CA PHE A 110 -3.63 5.24 -13.09
C PHE A 110 -2.17 5.42 -12.65
N LYS A 111 -1.25 5.69 -13.58
CA LYS A 111 0.17 5.90 -13.24
C LYS A 111 0.38 7.07 -12.26
N ALA A 112 -0.28 8.21 -12.51
CA ALA A 112 -0.11 9.39 -11.68
C ALA A 112 -0.63 9.15 -10.25
N ASN A 113 -1.81 8.56 -10.11
CA ASN A 113 -2.41 8.26 -8.82
C ASN A 113 -1.64 7.15 -8.07
N ALA A 114 -1.11 6.15 -8.80
CA ALA A 114 -0.24 5.14 -8.21
C ALA A 114 1.03 5.75 -7.61
N LEU A 115 1.73 6.61 -8.36
CA LEU A 115 2.94 7.28 -7.88
C LEU A 115 2.66 8.23 -6.71
N GLN A 116 1.54 8.95 -6.76
CA GLN A 116 1.09 9.81 -5.66
C GLN A 116 0.77 8.99 -4.40
N SER A 117 0.16 7.81 -4.54
CA SER A 117 -0.14 6.94 -3.40
C SER A 117 1.12 6.43 -2.71
N VAL A 118 2.17 6.09 -3.47
CA VAL A 118 3.48 5.70 -2.91
C VAL A 118 4.09 6.85 -2.11
N ASP A 119 4.09 8.07 -2.67
CA ASP A 119 4.62 9.24 -1.98
C ASP A 119 3.88 9.53 -0.66
N ILE A 120 2.55 9.39 -0.65
CA ILE A 120 1.74 9.51 0.57
C ILE A 120 2.12 8.43 1.58
N ALA A 121 2.25 7.16 1.12
CA ALA A 121 2.60 6.04 1.98
C ALA A 121 4.01 6.20 2.58
N ASP A 122 4.98 6.68 1.79
CA ASP A 122 6.34 6.94 2.24
C ASP A 122 6.37 8.01 3.35
N ARG A 123 5.67 9.15 3.12
CA ARG A 123 5.56 10.21 4.14
C ARG A 123 4.90 9.73 5.42
N LEU A 124 3.82 8.94 5.31
CA LEU A 124 3.14 8.37 6.46
C LEU A 124 4.03 7.38 7.21
N THR A 125 4.75 6.54 6.48
CA THR A 125 5.70 5.57 7.05
C THR A 125 6.79 6.27 7.84
N LEU A 126 7.42 7.30 7.26
CA LEU A 126 8.45 8.09 7.95
C LEU A 126 7.90 8.77 9.22
N LYS A 127 6.68 9.31 9.16
CA LYS A 127 6.01 9.88 10.33
C LYS A 127 5.83 8.84 11.44
N ILE A 128 5.34 7.65 11.11
CA ILE A 128 5.15 6.58 12.11
C ILE A 128 6.48 6.10 12.65
N LEU A 129 7.51 5.93 11.80
CA LEU A 129 8.85 5.53 12.24
C LEU A 129 9.47 6.56 13.18
N SER A 130 9.28 7.87 12.93
CA SER A 130 9.76 8.91 13.85
C SER A 130 9.07 8.84 15.23
N MET A 131 7.80 8.44 15.29
CA MET A 131 7.13 8.21 16.56
C MET A 131 7.69 7.00 17.32
N PHE A 132 8.06 5.93 16.61
CA PHE A 132 8.75 4.78 17.22
C PHE A 132 10.17 5.15 17.70
N ASP A 133 10.91 5.98 16.95
CA ASP A 133 12.21 6.46 17.38
C ASP A 133 12.14 7.22 18.71
N GLU A 134 11.11 8.06 18.88
CA GLU A 134 10.84 8.77 20.12
C GLU A 134 10.50 7.81 21.28
N ILE A 135 9.62 6.82 21.05
CA ILE A 135 9.25 5.80 22.05
C ILE A 135 10.47 4.99 22.48
N LEU A 136 11.28 4.52 21.52
CA LEU A 136 12.42 3.65 21.76
C LEU A 136 13.67 4.41 22.23
N LYS A 137 13.67 5.74 22.14
CA LYS A 137 14.80 6.62 22.50
C LYS A 137 16.10 6.25 21.78
N CYS A 138 15.99 5.83 20.51
CA CYS A 138 17.14 5.37 19.74
C CYS A 138 18.11 6.49 19.37
N GLY A 139 17.68 7.76 19.43
CA GLY A 139 18.54 8.92 19.12
C GLY A 139 19.01 8.96 17.67
N SER A 140 18.36 8.22 16.79
CA SER A 140 18.63 8.23 15.34
C SER A 140 18.00 9.47 14.71
N THR A 141 18.78 10.15 13.90
CA THR A 141 18.26 11.14 12.93
C THR A 141 17.85 10.35 11.68
N LEU A 142 16.55 10.10 11.54
CA LEU A 142 15.97 9.61 10.28
C LEU A 142 15.92 10.74 9.24
#